data_8fd8e8d131b380cedcd2d8563f829fc6
#
_entry.id   8fd8e8d131b380cedcd2d8563f829fc6
#
_cell.length_a   1.000
_cell.length_b   1.000
_cell.length_c   1.000
_cell.angle_alpha   90.00
_cell.angle_beta   90.00
_cell.angle_gamma   90.00
#
_symmetry.space_group_name_H-M   'P 1'
#
loop_
_entity.id
_entity.type
_entity.pdbx_description
1 polymer ?
#
loop_
_entity_poly.entity_id
_entity_poly.type
_entity_poly.pdbx_seq_one_letter_code
_entity_poly.pdbx_strand_id
1 'polypeptide(L)'
;MGDFTLEDLGDGHFALAGEMSFDTAERILQVSERPFEDHTRLEIDLSGVTLSDSAGLALLLEWVTWANHTVREIRYSGMPERVLAIAKTTEVDALLARGERWAGFIEAPDVQ
;
A
#
# COMPACT_ATOMS: atom_id res chain seq x y z
N MET A 1 -1.31 4.37 21.41
CA MET A 1 -1.88 3.26 20.71
C MET A 1 -2.65 3.71 19.48
N GLY A 2 -2.42 3.12 18.36
CA GLY A 2 -3.01 3.58 17.11
C GLY A 2 -4.25 2.83 16.71
N ASP A 3 -5.14 3.53 16.04
CA ASP A 3 -6.34 2.95 15.49
C ASP A 3 -6.39 3.16 13.99
N PHE A 4 -6.99 2.21 13.31
CA PHE A 4 -7.18 2.31 11.87
C PHE A 4 -8.44 1.56 11.48
N THR A 5 -8.92 1.83 10.28
CA THR A 5 -9.97 1.03 9.66
C THR A 5 -9.53 0.66 8.26
N LEU A 6 -9.84 -0.56 7.86
CA LEU A 6 -9.65 -1.00 6.49
C LEU A 6 -11.01 -1.45 6.00
N GLU A 7 -11.60 -0.66 5.12
CA GLU A 7 -12.97 -0.89 4.66
C GLU A 7 -12.96 -1.50 3.27
N ASP A 8 -13.73 -2.56 3.10
CA ASP A 8 -13.90 -3.22 1.80
C ASP A 8 -15.04 -2.54 1.07
N LEU A 9 -14.72 -1.85 -0.01
CA LEU A 9 -15.72 -1.10 -0.77
C LEU A 9 -16.26 -1.89 -1.96
N GLY A 10 -15.81 -3.12 -2.13
CA GLY A 10 -16.28 -3.95 -3.23
C GLY A 10 -15.36 -3.88 -4.43
N ASP A 11 -15.35 -4.94 -5.21
CA ASP A 11 -14.62 -5.02 -6.48
C ASP A 11 -13.11 -4.75 -6.35
N GLY A 12 -12.54 -5.13 -5.22
CA GLY A 12 -11.10 -4.94 -5.01
C GLY A 12 -10.72 -3.55 -4.54
N HIS A 13 -11.72 -2.71 -4.24
CA HIS A 13 -11.47 -1.37 -3.74
C HIS A 13 -11.53 -1.36 -2.22
N PHE A 14 -10.51 -0.80 -1.60
CA PHE A 14 -10.40 -0.73 -0.15
C PHE A 14 -10.04 0.68 0.27
N ALA A 15 -10.45 1.07 1.46
CA ALA A 15 -10.08 2.36 2.02
C ALA A 15 -9.41 2.13 3.37
N LEU A 16 -8.20 2.64 3.51
CA LEU A 16 -7.48 2.60 4.78
C LEU A 16 -7.54 3.99 5.38
N ALA A 17 -7.97 4.07 6.63
CA ALA A 17 -8.09 5.35 7.31
C ALA A 17 -7.50 5.24 8.70
N GLY A 18 -7.11 6.39 9.25
CA GLY A 18 -6.56 6.46 10.58
C GLY A 18 -5.05 6.42 10.58
N GLU A 19 -4.49 5.61 11.45
CA GLU A 19 -3.05 5.57 11.65
C GLU A 19 -2.42 4.45 10.83
N MET A 20 -1.37 4.78 10.09
CA MET A 20 -0.61 3.81 9.30
C MET A 20 0.85 3.99 9.74
N SER A 21 1.22 3.33 10.82
CA SER A 21 2.47 3.61 11.51
C SER A 21 3.06 2.33 12.09
N PHE A 22 4.16 2.51 12.82
CA PHE A 22 4.82 1.41 13.50
C PHE A 22 3.83 0.65 14.41
N ASP A 23 2.93 1.38 15.07
CA ASP A 23 2.00 0.75 16.00
C ASP A 23 0.89 -0.04 15.31
N THR A 24 0.63 0.21 14.04
CA THR A 24 -0.52 -0.39 13.35
C THR A 24 -0.17 -1.26 12.17
N ALA A 25 1.04 -1.09 11.61
CA ALA A 25 1.38 -1.72 10.33
C ALA A 25 1.18 -3.23 10.33
N GLU A 26 1.61 -3.91 11.38
CA GLU A 26 1.50 -5.36 11.42
C GLU A 26 0.04 -5.79 11.48
N ARG A 27 -0.78 -5.08 12.25
CA ARG A 27 -2.19 -5.40 12.33
C ARG A 27 -2.90 -5.14 11.00
N ILE A 28 -2.50 -4.07 10.31
CA ILE A 28 -3.07 -3.77 9.00
C ILE A 28 -2.75 -4.91 8.02
N LEU A 29 -1.50 -5.37 8.02
CA LEU A 29 -1.13 -6.50 7.16
C LEU A 29 -1.98 -7.71 7.47
N GLN A 30 -2.15 -8.02 8.74
CA GLN A 30 -2.91 -9.21 9.14
C GLN A 30 -4.37 -9.14 8.68
N VAL A 31 -5.03 -8.00 8.89
CA VAL A 31 -6.44 -7.90 8.53
C VAL A 31 -6.64 -7.82 7.02
N SER A 32 -5.61 -7.46 6.26
CA SER A 32 -5.73 -7.36 4.81
C SER A 32 -5.56 -8.70 4.11
N GLU A 33 -4.97 -9.69 4.76
CA GLU A 33 -4.59 -10.94 4.10
C GLU A 33 -5.74 -11.61 3.37
N ARG A 34 -6.80 -11.91 4.10
CA ARG A 34 -7.92 -12.61 3.51
C ARG A 34 -8.66 -11.81 2.46
N PRO A 35 -9.07 -10.58 2.76
CA PRO A 35 -9.81 -9.79 1.77
C PRO A 35 -9.02 -9.56 0.49
N PHE A 36 -7.71 -9.34 0.60
CA PHE A 36 -6.91 -9.06 -0.57
C PHE A 36 -6.76 -10.29 -1.46
N GLU A 37 -6.74 -11.47 -0.88
CA GLU A 37 -6.57 -12.71 -1.64
C GLU A 37 -7.69 -12.96 -2.63
N ASP A 38 -8.85 -12.38 -2.38
CA ASP A 38 -10.03 -12.61 -3.23
C ASP A 38 -9.99 -11.82 -4.53
N HIS A 39 -9.00 -10.97 -4.71
CA HIS A 39 -8.96 -10.08 -5.87
C HIS A 39 -7.63 -10.13 -6.57
N THR A 40 -7.65 -10.02 -7.91
CA THR A 40 -6.43 -9.92 -8.70
C THR A 40 -6.06 -8.48 -8.96
N ARG A 41 -6.97 -7.55 -8.72
CA ARG A 41 -6.73 -6.12 -8.85
C ARG A 41 -7.20 -5.44 -7.59
N LEU A 42 -6.31 -4.66 -7.01
CA LEU A 42 -6.58 -3.99 -5.74
C LEU A 42 -6.35 -2.49 -5.89
N GLU A 43 -7.28 -1.71 -5.38
CA GLU A 43 -7.12 -0.25 -5.32
C GLU A 43 -7.32 0.16 -3.88
N ILE A 44 -6.31 0.79 -3.33
CA ILE A 44 -6.31 1.17 -1.91
C ILE A 44 -6.31 2.68 -1.81
N ASP A 45 -7.39 3.22 -1.26
CA ASP A 45 -7.52 4.65 -1.04
C ASP A 45 -6.92 4.97 0.32
N LEU A 46 -5.89 5.79 0.33
CA LEU A 46 -5.19 6.17 1.54
C LEU A 46 -5.54 7.58 2.00
N SER A 47 -6.53 8.20 1.38
CA SER A 47 -6.84 9.60 1.68
C SER A 47 -7.34 9.81 3.10
N GLY A 48 -7.82 8.76 3.76
CA GLY A 48 -8.26 8.83 5.14
C GLY A 48 -7.16 8.63 6.17
N VAL A 49 -5.93 8.39 5.73
CA VAL A 49 -4.81 8.20 6.66
C VAL A 49 -4.45 9.56 7.26
N THR A 50 -4.46 9.64 8.59
CA THR A 50 -4.22 10.89 9.29
C THR A 50 -2.85 10.95 9.95
N LEU A 51 -2.21 9.80 10.14
CA LEU A 51 -0.90 9.73 10.76
C LEU A 51 -0.12 8.61 10.08
N SER A 52 1.09 8.91 9.64
CA SER A 52 1.92 7.89 9.00
C SER A 52 3.39 8.15 9.30
N ASP A 53 4.20 7.12 9.19
CA ASP A 53 5.64 7.20 9.40
C ASP A 53 6.33 6.22 8.46
N SER A 54 7.61 5.96 8.68
CA SER A 54 8.37 5.07 7.80
C SER A 54 7.86 3.64 7.82
N ALA A 55 7.24 3.21 8.92
CA ALA A 55 6.64 1.88 8.95
C ALA A 55 5.43 1.81 8.03
N GLY A 56 4.72 2.93 7.87
CA GLY A 56 3.64 3.00 6.89
C GLY A 56 4.15 2.83 5.47
N LEU A 57 5.27 3.46 5.16
CA LEU A 57 5.90 3.28 3.85
C LEU A 57 6.27 1.81 3.66
N ALA A 58 6.87 1.19 4.67
CA ALA A 58 7.26 -0.21 4.59
C ALA A 58 6.04 -1.10 4.34
N LEU A 59 4.91 -0.79 4.98
CA LEU A 59 3.67 -1.53 4.76
C LEU A 59 3.24 -1.46 3.30
N LEU A 60 3.28 -0.27 2.70
CA LEU A 60 2.87 -0.11 1.32
C LEU A 60 3.79 -0.87 0.38
N LEU A 61 5.08 -0.87 0.67
CA LEU A 61 6.03 -1.62 -0.14
C LEU A 61 5.85 -3.13 0.05
N GLU A 62 5.49 -3.55 1.24
CA GLU A 62 5.23 -4.95 1.52
C GLU A 62 4.04 -5.44 0.69
N TRP A 63 2.98 -4.64 0.61
CA TRP A 63 1.83 -4.99 -0.21
C TRP A 63 2.19 -5.08 -1.69
N VAL A 64 3.04 -4.18 -2.17
CA VAL A 64 3.49 -4.22 -3.55
C VAL A 64 4.29 -5.50 -3.80
N THR A 65 5.16 -5.86 -2.87
CA THR A 65 5.95 -7.08 -2.99
C THR A 65 5.05 -8.31 -3.03
N TRP A 66 4.06 -8.34 -2.14
CA TRP A 66 3.11 -9.44 -2.11
C TRP A 66 2.33 -9.54 -3.42
N ALA A 67 1.85 -8.42 -3.92
CA ALA A 67 1.09 -8.41 -5.17
C ALA A 67 1.94 -8.92 -6.31
N ASN A 68 3.19 -8.51 -6.33
CA ASN A 68 4.11 -8.91 -7.36
C ASN A 68 4.38 -10.41 -7.34
N HIS A 69 4.57 -10.97 -6.16
CA HIS A 69 4.82 -12.41 -6.01
C HIS A 69 3.61 -13.26 -6.34
N THR A 70 2.42 -12.71 -6.22
CA THR A 70 1.19 -13.46 -6.42
C THR A 70 0.49 -13.09 -7.73
N VAL A 71 1.16 -12.34 -8.58
CA VAL A 71 0.66 -11.91 -9.90
C VAL A 71 -0.64 -11.15 -9.75
N ARG A 72 -0.62 -10.15 -8.88
CA ARG A 72 -1.75 -9.26 -8.65
C ARG A 72 -1.32 -7.84 -8.92
N GLU A 73 -2.31 -7.00 -9.17
CA GLU A 73 -2.09 -5.59 -9.43
C GLU A 73 -2.54 -4.80 -8.21
N ILE A 74 -1.74 -3.84 -7.78
CA ILE A 74 -2.13 -3.00 -6.66
C ILE A 74 -1.87 -1.55 -7.01
N ARG A 75 -2.82 -0.68 -6.69
CA ARG A 75 -2.73 0.74 -6.92
C ARG A 75 -3.06 1.48 -5.65
N TYR A 76 -2.39 2.60 -5.45
CA TYR A 76 -2.67 3.47 -4.31
C TYR A 76 -3.21 4.80 -4.80
N SER A 77 -4.16 5.36 -4.07
CA SER A 77 -4.65 6.70 -4.31
C SER A 77 -4.64 7.46 -2.98
N GLY A 78 -4.58 8.78 -3.06
CA GLY A 78 -4.59 9.60 -1.85
C GLY A 78 -3.38 9.41 -0.96
N MET A 79 -2.21 9.20 -1.56
CA MET A 79 -0.99 8.94 -0.81
C MET A 79 -0.70 10.07 0.17
N PRO A 80 -0.47 9.76 1.47
CA PRO A 80 -0.14 10.81 2.44
C PRO A 80 1.15 11.51 2.07
N GLU A 81 1.17 12.84 2.25
CA GLU A 81 2.35 13.62 1.94
C GLU A 81 3.58 13.17 2.70
N ARG A 82 3.39 12.79 3.96
CA ARG A 82 4.51 12.37 4.77
C ARG A 82 5.15 11.11 4.22
N VAL A 83 4.34 10.19 3.72
CA VAL A 83 4.86 8.96 3.11
C VAL A 83 5.63 9.30 1.84
N LEU A 84 5.09 10.21 1.03
CA LEU A 84 5.80 10.63 -0.18
C LEU A 84 7.12 11.29 0.15
N ALA A 85 7.14 12.12 1.20
CA ALA A 85 8.37 12.79 1.61
C ALA A 85 9.43 11.77 2.03
N ILE A 86 9.03 10.77 2.81
CA ILE A 86 9.96 9.73 3.23
C ILE A 86 10.44 8.93 2.03
N ALA A 87 9.52 8.61 1.13
CA ALA A 87 9.85 7.83 -0.05
C ALA A 87 10.86 8.55 -0.93
N LYS A 88 10.71 9.86 -1.08
CA LYS A 88 11.64 10.62 -1.89
C LYS A 88 13.03 10.64 -1.28
N THR A 89 13.11 10.76 0.05
CA THR A 89 14.37 10.74 0.75
C THR A 89 15.10 9.41 0.54
N THR A 90 14.36 8.32 0.47
CA THR A 90 14.93 7.00 0.31
C THR A 90 14.92 6.54 -1.14
N GLU A 91 14.47 7.39 -2.06
CA GLU A 91 14.46 7.12 -3.49
C GLU A 91 13.59 5.94 -3.90
N VAL A 92 12.49 5.73 -3.18
CA VAL A 92 11.53 4.69 -3.56
C VAL A 92 10.19 5.29 -4.00
N ASP A 93 10.13 6.61 -4.17
CA ASP A 93 8.90 7.27 -4.57
C ASP A 93 8.41 6.80 -5.94
N ALA A 94 9.33 6.50 -6.84
CA ALA A 94 8.95 6.03 -8.16
C ALA A 94 8.25 4.68 -8.08
N LEU A 95 8.65 3.84 -7.14
CA LEU A 95 8.02 2.54 -6.97
C LEU A 95 6.58 2.69 -6.49
N LEU A 96 6.35 3.60 -5.57
CA LEU A 96 4.99 3.84 -5.08
C LEU A 96 4.12 4.47 -6.16
N ALA A 97 4.67 5.41 -6.91
CA ALA A 97 3.91 6.09 -7.94
C ALA A 97 3.53 5.16 -9.07
N ARG A 98 4.29 4.08 -9.23
CA ARG A 98 4.02 3.13 -10.27
C ARG A 98 3.39 1.87 -9.75
N GLY A 99 2.80 1.93 -8.56
CA GLY A 99 2.19 0.77 -7.94
C GLY A 99 1.31 0.00 -8.89
N GLU A 100 0.54 0.71 -9.69
CA GLU A 100 -0.37 0.03 -10.61
C GLU A 100 0.36 -0.72 -11.69
N ARG A 101 1.65 -0.34 -11.94
CA ARG A 101 2.37 -1.00 -12.96
C ARG A 101 3.20 -2.09 -12.44
N TRP A 102 3.33 -2.22 -11.17
CA TRP A 102 4.15 -3.20 -10.63
C TRP A 102 3.52 -4.46 -10.65
N ALA A 103 2.32 -4.38 -10.66
CA ALA A 103 1.66 -5.50 -10.58
C ALA A 103 2.25 -6.52 -11.35
N GLY A 104 2.50 -7.43 -10.79
CA GLY A 104 3.00 -8.51 -11.44
C GLY A 104 4.15 -8.27 -12.28
N PHE A 105 4.76 -7.22 -12.20
CA PHE A 105 5.67 -7.02 -13.01
C PHE A 105 6.67 -6.30 -12.63
N ILE A 106 7.50 -6.54 -12.74
CA ILE A 106 8.46 -5.90 -12.37
C ILE A 106 9.26 -5.55 -13.28
N GLU A 107 9.08 -5.24 -13.89
CA GLU A 107 9.75 -4.79 -14.73
C GLU A 107 10.40 -3.94 -14.53
N ALA A 108 10.50 -4.00 -14.06
CA ALA A 108 10.85 -3.24 -13.87
C ALA A 108 11.42 -2.55 -13.91
N PRO A 109 11.77 -2.47 -13.84
CA PRO A 109 12.18 -1.83 -14.02
C PRO A 109 12.84 -1.37 -14.51
N ASP A 110 12.64 -1.80 -14.99
CA ASP A 110 13.16 -1.47 -15.57
C ASP A 110 13.79 -0.90 -15.72
N VAL A 111 13.79 -1.30 -15.67
CA VAL A 111 14.27 -0.92 -15.89
C VAL A 111 14.89 -0.46 -16.03
N GLN A 112 14.97 -0.61 -16.15
CA GLN A 112 15.45 -0.27 -16.41
C GLN A 112 16.01 0.11 -16.41
#